data_8fc165d0983794361e2b37cdfa024472
#
_entry.id   8fc165d0983794361e2b37cdfa024472
#
_cell.length_a   1.000
_cell.length_b   1.000
_cell.length_c   1.000
_cell.angle_alpha   90.00
_cell.angle_beta   90.00
_cell.angle_gamma   90.00
#
_symmetry.space_group_name_H-M   'P 1'
#
loop_
_entity.id
_entity.type
_entity.pdbx_description
1 polymer ?
#
loop_
_entity_poly.entity_id
_entity_poly.type
_entity_poly.pdbx_seq_one_letter_code
_entity_poly.pdbx_strand_id
1 'polypeptide(L)'
;MLILQDAQLKIRLPSDLKQKIEEVANQEKRSMNAEIVDRLEKSFYFVTLPETNPKNLKLAHYQIIDRKVEVAERLAHSLNLINSFKMNAVKYSHIARMCKYENAEVFLNWLQAKQEPSFTELEKIAAYLYIDQDWLIHGDGHPILSSNWQIENNVDSNINSLFSHVDPVSKQEIEAQKIILVRNISEEGNLLIIKVLQDWRVEVLTTNIHVSTYNGVGGQNMLESFARLCSQLYKSTKYLTRTNAYLINNELFEKILTCEEHPLALLKKEHTSIWWEAFWDATDSNNVRKDFLDVWHDWDQTSSIAINALSKKL
;
A
#
# COMPACT_ATOMS: atom_id res chain seq x y z
N MET A 1 6.06 -44.74 -29.81
CA MET A 1 5.40 -43.63 -30.52
C MET A 1 4.08 -43.33 -29.76
N LEU A 2 4.11 -42.45 -28.78
CA LEU A 2 2.90 -42.06 -28.02
C LEU A 2 2.12 -41.10 -28.90
N ILE A 3 0.93 -41.50 -29.33
CA ILE A 3 -0.03 -40.64 -30.02
C ILE A 3 -0.59 -39.71 -28.92
N LEU A 4 -0.17 -38.43 -28.92
CA LEU A 4 -0.79 -37.39 -28.11
C LEU A 4 -2.21 -37.21 -28.66
N GLN A 5 -3.19 -37.68 -27.89
CA GLN A 5 -4.61 -37.41 -28.16
C GLN A 5 -4.92 -35.97 -27.74
N ASP A 6 -5.30 -35.12 -28.71
CA ASP A 6 -5.74 -33.75 -28.43
C ASP A 6 -6.97 -33.76 -27.50
N ALA A 7 -6.85 -33.13 -26.34
CA ALA A 7 -7.94 -33.00 -25.39
C ALA A 7 -8.84 -31.83 -25.81
N GLN A 8 -10.17 -32.06 -25.81
CA GLN A 8 -11.14 -31.02 -26.16
C GLN A 8 -11.62 -30.29 -24.92
N LEU A 9 -11.48 -28.95 -24.87
CA LEU A 9 -11.92 -28.07 -23.79
C LEU A 9 -13.00 -27.10 -24.29
N LYS A 10 -14.15 -27.03 -23.57
CA LYS A 10 -15.20 -26.03 -23.83
C LYS A 10 -15.08 -24.89 -22.82
N ILE A 11 -14.81 -23.68 -23.31
CA ILE A 11 -14.72 -22.48 -22.49
C ILE A 11 -15.88 -21.53 -22.85
N ARG A 12 -16.51 -20.91 -21.82
CA ARG A 12 -17.45 -19.80 -22.00
C ARG A 12 -16.68 -18.50 -21.77
N LEU A 13 -16.65 -17.62 -22.77
CA LEU A 13 -15.99 -16.34 -22.72
C LEU A 13 -17.03 -15.21 -22.68
N PRO A 14 -16.77 -14.12 -21.93
CA PRO A 14 -17.48 -12.86 -22.08
C PRO A 14 -17.39 -12.37 -23.53
N SER A 15 -18.46 -11.70 -24.02
CA SER A 15 -18.56 -11.27 -25.42
C SER A 15 -17.45 -10.33 -25.87
N ASP A 16 -17.05 -9.40 -24.98
CA ASP A 16 -15.97 -8.45 -25.22
C ASP A 16 -14.60 -9.12 -25.33
N LEU A 17 -14.35 -10.15 -24.49
CA LEU A 17 -13.11 -10.92 -24.55
C LEU A 17 -13.06 -11.77 -25.81
N LYS A 18 -14.18 -12.38 -26.21
CA LYS A 18 -14.29 -13.14 -27.46
C LYS A 18 -13.95 -12.26 -28.66
N GLN A 19 -14.53 -11.07 -28.73
CA GLN A 19 -14.27 -10.12 -29.81
C GLN A 19 -12.80 -9.72 -29.91
N LYS A 20 -12.16 -9.41 -28.78
CA LYS A 20 -10.72 -9.08 -28.73
C LYS A 20 -9.83 -10.23 -29.24
N ILE A 21 -10.17 -11.48 -28.88
CA ILE A 21 -9.43 -12.65 -29.38
C ILE A 21 -9.63 -12.84 -30.89
N GLU A 22 -10.84 -12.62 -31.39
CA GLU A 22 -11.17 -12.73 -32.81
C GLU A 22 -10.45 -11.66 -33.65
N GLU A 23 -10.38 -10.42 -33.16
CA GLU A 23 -9.64 -9.33 -33.80
C GLU A 23 -8.15 -9.64 -33.94
N VAL A 24 -7.50 -10.12 -32.86
CA VAL A 24 -6.07 -10.48 -32.89
C VAL A 24 -5.81 -11.72 -33.74
N ALA A 25 -6.65 -12.74 -33.66
CA ALA A 25 -6.53 -13.94 -34.50
C ALA A 25 -6.58 -13.58 -36.00
N ASN A 26 -7.46 -12.66 -36.40
CA ASN A 26 -7.55 -12.17 -37.75
C ASN A 26 -6.30 -11.37 -38.18
N GLN A 27 -5.76 -10.51 -37.29
CA GLN A 27 -4.51 -9.78 -37.54
C GLN A 27 -3.34 -10.72 -37.77
N GLU A 28 -3.23 -11.77 -36.95
CA GLU A 28 -2.17 -12.78 -36.99
C GLU A 28 -2.43 -13.89 -38.02
N LYS A 29 -3.53 -13.78 -38.79
CA LYS A 29 -3.93 -14.77 -39.85
C LYS A 29 -4.01 -16.21 -39.35
N ARG A 30 -4.51 -16.43 -38.13
CA ARG A 30 -4.71 -17.73 -37.51
C ARG A 30 -6.12 -17.91 -36.96
N SER A 31 -6.52 -19.14 -36.64
CA SER A 31 -7.84 -19.41 -36.08
C SER A 31 -7.94 -18.91 -34.63
N MET A 32 -9.15 -18.56 -34.19
CA MET A 32 -9.39 -18.16 -32.79
C MET A 32 -8.92 -19.24 -31.78
N ASN A 33 -9.09 -20.52 -32.09
CA ASN A 33 -8.56 -21.60 -31.26
C ASN A 33 -7.04 -21.60 -31.20
N ALA A 34 -6.36 -21.38 -32.30
CA ALA A 34 -4.89 -21.28 -32.32
C ALA A 34 -4.41 -20.07 -31.50
N GLU A 35 -5.12 -18.95 -31.57
CA GLU A 35 -4.83 -17.77 -30.74
C GLU A 35 -5.02 -18.04 -29.25
N ILE A 36 -6.10 -18.73 -28.86
CA ILE A 36 -6.35 -19.12 -27.46
C ILE A 36 -5.27 -20.08 -26.96
N VAL A 37 -4.92 -21.10 -27.73
CA VAL A 37 -3.89 -22.08 -27.36
C VAL A 37 -2.54 -21.39 -27.20
N ASP A 38 -2.13 -20.53 -28.14
CA ASP A 38 -0.90 -19.76 -28.09
C ASP A 38 -0.81 -18.88 -26.81
N ARG A 39 -1.93 -18.22 -26.44
CA ARG A 39 -1.96 -17.42 -25.21
C ARG A 39 -1.93 -18.27 -23.94
N LEU A 40 -2.62 -19.40 -23.94
CA LEU A 40 -2.59 -20.34 -22.82
C LEU A 40 -1.19 -20.93 -22.66
N GLU A 41 -0.57 -21.39 -23.74
CA GLU A 41 0.81 -21.88 -23.70
C GLU A 41 1.76 -20.80 -23.15
N LYS A 42 1.68 -19.58 -23.65
CA LYS A 42 2.46 -18.45 -23.13
C LYS A 42 2.21 -18.20 -21.63
N SER A 43 0.97 -18.34 -21.15
CA SER A 43 0.66 -18.16 -19.73
C SER A 43 1.30 -19.20 -18.81
N PHE A 44 1.49 -20.43 -19.28
CA PHE A 44 2.16 -21.49 -18.52
C PHE A 44 3.68 -21.32 -18.47
N TYR A 45 4.28 -20.68 -19.47
CA TYR A 45 5.73 -20.37 -19.44
C TYR A 45 6.12 -19.35 -18.37
N PHE A 46 5.15 -18.58 -17.83
CA PHE A 46 5.39 -17.66 -16.73
C PHE A 46 5.46 -18.32 -15.34
N VAL A 47 5.09 -19.61 -15.21
CA VAL A 47 4.94 -20.26 -13.89
C VAL A 47 6.04 -21.30 -13.62
N THR A 48 6.79 -21.76 -14.58
CA THR A 48 7.84 -22.77 -14.39
C THR A 48 9.22 -22.19 -14.60
N LEU A 49 9.90 -21.84 -13.50
CA LEU A 49 11.36 -21.76 -13.48
C LEU A 49 11.89 -23.20 -13.70
N PRO A 50 12.62 -23.51 -14.78
CA PRO A 50 13.21 -24.83 -14.92
C PRO A 50 14.37 -24.98 -13.94
N GLU A 51 14.38 -26.08 -13.17
CA GLU A 51 15.56 -26.53 -12.46
C GLU A 51 16.75 -26.58 -13.43
N THR A 52 17.80 -25.88 -13.06
CA THR A 52 18.99 -25.64 -13.86
C THR A 52 19.75 -26.93 -14.19
N ASN A 53 19.68 -27.37 -15.43
CA ASN A 53 20.64 -28.27 -15.99
C ASN A 53 21.50 -27.50 -17.03
N PRO A 54 22.81 -27.27 -16.80
CA PRO A 54 23.61 -26.29 -17.54
C PRO A 54 24.01 -26.71 -18.96
N LYS A 55 23.47 -27.80 -19.51
CA LYS A 55 23.84 -28.30 -20.84
C LYS A 55 22.83 -28.08 -21.98
N ASN A 56 21.68 -27.46 -21.73
CA ASN A 56 20.71 -27.12 -22.76
C ASN A 56 20.17 -25.71 -22.58
N LEU A 57 21.01 -24.70 -22.62
CA LEU A 57 20.60 -23.34 -22.84
C LEU A 57 20.16 -23.14 -24.29
N LYS A 58 19.05 -23.74 -24.71
CA LYS A 58 18.17 -23.07 -25.67
C LYS A 58 17.57 -21.92 -24.87
N LEU A 59 18.00 -20.70 -25.17
CA LEU A 59 17.36 -19.49 -24.69
C LEU A 59 15.85 -19.68 -24.81
N ALA A 60 15.17 -19.98 -23.70
CA ALA A 60 13.74 -19.73 -23.59
C ALA A 60 13.58 -18.30 -24.08
N HIS A 61 12.64 -18.05 -24.97
CA HIS A 61 12.26 -16.70 -25.36
C HIS A 61 11.73 -16.02 -24.10
N TYR A 62 12.64 -15.50 -23.27
CA TYR A 62 12.31 -14.37 -22.46
C TYR A 62 11.83 -13.35 -23.48
N GLN A 63 10.56 -13.00 -23.45
CA GLN A 63 10.18 -11.70 -23.98
C GLN A 63 10.98 -10.73 -23.10
N ILE A 64 12.12 -10.30 -23.62
CA ILE A 64 12.85 -9.19 -23.04
C ILE A 64 11.94 -8.01 -23.31
N ILE A 65 10.99 -7.77 -22.38
CA ILE A 65 10.28 -6.50 -22.35
C ILE A 65 11.41 -5.47 -22.25
N ASP A 66 11.44 -4.55 -23.18
CA ASP A 66 12.47 -3.52 -23.16
C ASP A 66 12.39 -2.82 -21.81
N ARG A 67 13.44 -2.93 -21.00
CA ARG A 67 13.49 -2.36 -19.64
C ARG A 67 13.10 -0.89 -19.62
N LYS A 68 13.32 -0.15 -20.71
CA LYS A 68 12.86 1.24 -20.85
C LYS A 68 11.34 1.37 -20.74
N VAL A 69 10.61 0.40 -21.29
CA VAL A 69 9.13 0.37 -21.24
C VAL A 69 8.68 0.10 -19.81
N GLU A 70 9.24 -0.91 -19.15
CA GLU A 70 8.90 -1.25 -17.77
C GLU A 70 9.15 -0.08 -16.81
N VAL A 71 10.30 0.56 -16.94
CA VAL A 71 10.65 1.72 -16.10
C VAL A 71 9.74 2.92 -16.43
N ALA A 72 9.44 3.15 -17.70
CA ALA A 72 8.52 4.23 -18.10
C ALA A 72 7.12 4.03 -17.51
N GLU A 73 6.61 2.79 -17.52
CA GLU A 73 5.32 2.44 -16.93
C GLU A 73 5.31 2.68 -15.40
N ARG A 74 6.36 2.26 -14.69
CA ARG A 74 6.47 2.49 -13.24
C ARG A 74 6.62 3.98 -12.91
N LEU A 75 7.35 4.76 -13.69
CA LEU A 75 7.42 6.22 -13.55
C LEU A 75 6.06 6.90 -13.78
N ALA A 76 5.35 6.49 -14.81
CA ALA A 76 4.00 6.99 -15.10
C ALA A 76 3.00 6.61 -14.00
N HIS A 77 3.09 5.35 -13.51
CA HIS A 77 2.28 4.87 -12.40
C HIS A 77 2.53 5.68 -11.13
N SER A 78 3.79 5.95 -10.79
CA SER A 78 4.19 6.79 -9.64
C SER A 78 3.56 8.19 -9.69
N LEU A 79 3.57 8.82 -10.86
CA LEU A 79 2.91 10.11 -11.07
C LEU A 79 1.39 10.02 -10.88
N ASN A 80 0.77 8.96 -11.39
CA ASN A 80 -0.66 8.72 -11.25
C ASN A 80 -1.05 8.49 -9.78
N LEU A 81 -0.26 7.72 -9.04
CA LEU A 81 -0.46 7.51 -7.60
C LEU A 81 -0.49 8.85 -6.84
N ILE A 82 0.53 9.68 -7.04
CA ILE A 82 0.63 10.98 -6.38
C ILE A 82 -0.55 11.89 -6.77
N ASN A 83 -0.95 11.86 -8.02
CA ASN A 83 -2.01 12.73 -8.54
C ASN A 83 -3.43 12.24 -8.23
N SER A 84 -3.60 11.01 -7.76
CA SER A 84 -4.92 10.41 -7.51
C SER A 84 -5.74 11.15 -6.44
N PHE A 85 -5.09 11.83 -5.49
CA PHE A 85 -5.77 12.55 -4.42
C PHE A 85 -5.49 14.08 -4.43
N LYS A 86 -4.54 14.57 -5.24
CA LYS A 86 -4.17 16.00 -5.28
C LYS A 86 -5.11 16.79 -6.20
N MET A 87 -5.45 18.00 -5.79
CA MET A 87 -6.19 18.93 -6.65
C MET A 87 -5.30 19.51 -7.76
N ASN A 88 -4.04 19.81 -7.43
CA ASN A 88 -3.05 20.32 -8.38
C ASN A 88 -2.08 19.20 -8.74
N ALA A 89 -2.13 18.74 -9.98
CA ALA A 89 -1.29 17.65 -10.45
C ALA A 89 0.20 17.99 -10.42
N VAL A 90 0.99 17.06 -9.93
CA VAL A 90 2.46 17.07 -10.05
C VAL A 90 2.80 16.68 -11.48
N LYS A 91 3.48 17.57 -12.21
CA LYS A 91 3.90 17.33 -13.59
C LYS A 91 5.33 16.79 -13.61
N TYR A 92 5.65 16.05 -14.66
CA TYR A 92 7.03 15.57 -14.89
C TYR A 92 8.07 16.71 -14.87
N SER A 93 7.70 17.91 -15.32
CA SER A 93 8.58 19.09 -15.26
C SER A 93 8.87 19.55 -13.83
N HIS A 94 7.94 19.37 -12.90
CA HIS A 94 8.21 19.63 -11.48
C HIS A 94 9.28 18.67 -10.95
N ILE A 95 9.16 17.38 -11.26
CA ILE A 95 10.12 16.36 -10.82
C ILE A 95 11.50 16.61 -11.43
N ALA A 96 11.56 16.88 -12.73
CA ALA A 96 12.82 17.21 -13.40
C ALA A 96 13.53 18.40 -12.72
N ARG A 97 12.81 19.48 -12.42
CA ARG A 97 13.35 20.64 -11.70
C ARG A 97 13.84 20.28 -10.31
N MET A 98 13.09 19.47 -9.59
CA MET A 98 13.40 19.08 -8.22
C MET A 98 14.60 18.13 -8.18
N CYS A 99 14.74 17.23 -9.17
CA CYS A 99 15.93 16.41 -9.35
C CYS A 99 17.14 17.20 -9.90
N LYS A 100 16.99 18.53 -10.10
CA LYS A 100 18.02 19.44 -10.60
C LYS A 100 18.50 19.12 -12.03
N TYR A 101 17.59 18.64 -12.89
CA TYR A 101 17.86 18.55 -14.31
C TYR A 101 17.73 19.94 -14.97
N GLU A 102 18.55 20.19 -15.98
CA GLU A 102 18.57 21.48 -16.70
C GLU A 102 17.23 21.76 -17.41
N ASN A 103 16.58 20.70 -17.90
CA ASN A 103 15.28 20.78 -18.58
C ASN A 103 14.44 19.54 -18.28
N ALA A 104 13.19 19.60 -18.69
CA ALA A 104 12.24 18.51 -18.45
C ALA A 104 12.26 17.41 -19.54
N GLU A 105 12.99 17.63 -20.63
CA GLU A 105 13.04 16.73 -21.77
C GLU A 105 13.64 15.36 -21.41
N VAL A 106 14.65 15.36 -20.55
CA VAL A 106 15.28 14.15 -20.04
C VAL A 106 14.24 13.24 -19.39
N PHE A 107 13.43 13.77 -18.49
CA PHE A 107 12.38 13.01 -17.81
C PHE A 107 11.28 12.59 -18.77
N LEU A 108 10.92 13.44 -19.73
CA LEU A 108 9.95 13.12 -20.78
C LEU A 108 10.42 11.95 -21.66
N ASN A 109 11.71 11.90 -21.99
CA ASN A 109 12.29 10.80 -22.76
C ASN A 109 12.22 9.47 -22.01
N TRP A 110 12.37 9.48 -20.69
CA TRP A 110 12.16 8.29 -19.86
C TRP A 110 10.69 7.85 -19.85
N LEU A 111 9.75 8.76 -19.63
CA LEU A 111 8.31 8.46 -19.68
C LEU A 111 7.84 7.93 -21.04
N GLN A 112 8.53 8.31 -22.12
CA GLN A 112 8.25 7.85 -23.48
C GLN A 112 9.05 6.62 -23.89
N ALA A 113 9.77 5.99 -22.95
CA ALA A 113 10.64 4.85 -23.19
C ALA A 113 11.71 5.08 -24.30
N LYS A 114 12.06 6.35 -24.58
CA LYS A 114 13.10 6.68 -25.58
C LYS A 114 14.51 6.46 -25.03
N GLN A 115 14.68 6.66 -23.74
CA GLN A 115 15.94 6.50 -23.01
C GLN A 115 15.67 5.81 -21.67
N GLU A 116 16.58 4.95 -21.24
CA GLU A 116 16.55 4.38 -19.89
C GLU A 116 17.27 5.31 -18.92
N PRO A 117 16.67 5.64 -17.75
CA PRO A 117 17.41 6.33 -16.68
C PRO A 117 18.45 5.40 -16.06
N SER A 118 19.55 5.97 -15.59
CA SER A 118 20.51 5.21 -14.79
C SER A 118 19.92 4.80 -13.43
N PHE A 119 20.50 3.79 -12.79
CA PHE A 119 20.09 3.39 -11.43
C PHE A 119 20.16 4.55 -10.45
N THR A 120 21.23 5.34 -10.49
CA THR A 120 21.39 6.53 -9.62
C THR A 120 20.29 7.57 -9.86
N GLU A 121 19.81 7.72 -11.09
CA GLU A 121 18.68 8.60 -11.40
C GLU A 121 17.38 8.05 -10.84
N LEU A 122 17.14 6.73 -10.97
CA LEU A 122 15.97 6.05 -10.41
C LEU A 122 15.95 6.13 -8.88
N GLU A 123 17.07 5.87 -8.21
CA GLU A 123 17.24 6.03 -6.76
C GLU A 123 16.86 7.44 -6.30
N LYS A 124 17.37 8.46 -7.01
CA LYS A 124 17.09 9.86 -6.72
C LYS A 124 15.62 10.22 -6.94
N ILE A 125 15.01 9.69 -8.00
CA ILE A 125 13.59 9.89 -8.29
C ILE A 125 12.73 9.19 -7.23
N ALA A 126 13.03 7.93 -6.88
CA ALA A 126 12.33 7.18 -5.85
C ALA A 126 12.34 7.92 -4.50
N ALA A 127 13.53 8.36 -4.06
CA ALA A 127 13.68 9.14 -2.84
C ALA A 127 12.88 10.44 -2.89
N TYR A 128 12.84 11.09 -4.04
CA TYR A 128 12.13 12.35 -4.25
C TYR A 128 10.61 12.16 -4.23
N LEU A 129 10.11 11.17 -5.00
CA LEU A 129 8.69 10.82 -5.07
C LEU A 129 8.20 10.13 -3.80
N TYR A 130 9.14 9.69 -2.95
CA TYR A 130 8.84 8.93 -1.74
C TYR A 130 8.06 7.64 -2.05
N ILE A 131 8.63 6.87 -2.97
CA ILE A 131 8.17 5.54 -3.38
C ILE A 131 9.28 4.52 -3.14
N ASP A 132 8.88 3.26 -3.10
CA ASP A 132 9.84 2.18 -2.90
C ASP A 132 10.85 2.11 -4.05
N GLN A 133 12.14 2.06 -3.69
CA GLN A 133 13.24 2.08 -4.63
C GLN A 133 13.35 0.78 -5.42
N ASP A 134 13.18 -0.37 -4.76
CA ASP A 134 13.29 -1.68 -5.39
C ASP A 134 12.12 -1.91 -6.34
N TRP A 135 10.93 -1.43 -5.95
CA TRP A 135 9.78 -1.43 -6.85
C TRP A 135 10.04 -0.56 -8.09
N LEU A 136 10.54 0.66 -7.95
CA LEU A 136 10.78 1.52 -9.10
C LEU A 136 11.86 0.96 -10.02
N ILE A 137 12.93 0.42 -9.46
CA ILE A 137 14.10 -0.06 -10.21
C ILE A 137 13.84 -1.45 -10.81
N HIS A 138 13.30 -2.37 -10.01
CA HIS A 138 13.20 -3.79 -10.36
C HIS A 138 11.76 -4.27 -10.60
N GLY A 139 10.76 -3.56 -10.07
CA GLY A 139 9.36 -3.98 -10.04
C GLY A 139 9.06 -4.91 -8.85
N ASP A 140 9.99 -5.05 -7.91
CA ASP A 140 9.83 -5.89 -6.73
C ASP A 140 9.08 -5.13 -5.62
N GLY A 141 8.15 -5.81 -4.94
CA GLY A 141 7.37 -5.19 -3.88
C GLY A 141 6.25 -4.27 -4.38
N HIS A 142 6.03 -3.16 -3.71
CA HIS A 142 4.92 -2.24 -3.92
C HIS A 142 5.39 -0.79 -3.96
N PRO A 143 4.69 0.11 -4.69
CA PRO A 143 5.15 1.50 -4.85
C PRO A 143 5.11 2.33 -3.57
N ILE A 144 4.17 2.09 -2.67
CA ILE A 144 4.04 2.84 -1.41
C ILE A 144 4.93 2.21 -0.35
N LEU A 145 5.72 3.04 0.32
CA LEU A 145 6.58 2.59 1.41
C LEU A 145 5.76 1.99 2.55
N SER A 146 6.18 0.83 3.02
CA SER A 146 5.59 0.18 4.18
C SER A 146 6.66 -0.38 5.10
N SER A 147 6.35 -0.39 6.39
CA SER A 147 7.21 -1.00 7.40
C SER A 147 6.38 -1.62 8.53
N ASN A 148 6.99 -2.53 9.28
CA ASN A 148 6.33 -3.10 10.46
C ASN A 148 6.65 -2.23 11.68
N TRP A 149 5.59 -1.72 12.32
CA TRP A 149 5.70 -0.95 13.55
C TRP A 149 5.19 -1.77 14.75
N GLN A 150 5.98 -1.80 15.79
CA GLN A 150 5.65 -2.52 17.03
C GLN A 150 5.46 -1.53 18.17
N ILE A 151 4.38 -1.71 18.91
CA ILE A 151 4.10 -0.88 20.08
C ILE A 151 4.97 -1.32 21.26
N GLU A 152 5.55 -0.33 21.93
CA GLU A 152 6.34 -0.50 23.14
C GLU A 152 5.53 -0.15 24.39
N ASN A 153 6.04 -0.54 25.56
CA ASN A 153 5.44 -0.12 26.83
C ASN A 153 5.67 1.37 27.13
N ASN A 154 6.71 1.96 26.55
CA ASN A 154 7.04 3.36 26.70
C ASN A 154 6.24 4.22 25.69
N VAL A 155 5.32 5.04 26.20
CA VAL A 155 4.45 5.88 25.38
C VAL A 155 5.23 6.97 24.64
N ASP A 156 6.24 7.56 25.26
CA ASP A 156 7.04 8.62 24.63
C ASP A 156 7.88 8.04 23.47
N SER A 157 8.41 6.82 23.62
CA SER A 157 9.08 6.11 22.52
C SER A 157 8.13 5.87 21.36
N ASN A 158 6.90 5.44 21.63
CA ASN A 158 5.87 5.25 20.60
C ASN A 158 5.55 6.55 19.86
N ILE A 159 5.34 7.65 20.61
CA ILE A 159 5.07 8.94 20.00
C ILE A 159 6.24 9.40 19.14
N ASN A 160 7.46 9.29 19.64
CA ASN A 160 8.64 9.66 18.89
C ASN A 160 8.78 8.84 17.61
N SER A 161 8.61 7.51 17.67
CA SER A 161 8.70 6.65 16.49
C SER A 161 7.61 6.94 15.44
N LEU A 162 6.41 7.33 15.86
CA LEU A 162 5.32 7.70 14.97
C LEU A 162 5.53 9.06 14.30
N PHE A 163 6.05 10.03 15.03
CA PHE A 163 6.17 11.40 14.51
C PHE A 163 7.57 11.73 13.98
N SER A 164 8.63 11.05 14.40
CA SER A 164 9.96 11.23 13.83
C SER A 164 10.12 10.43 12.53
N HIS A 165 10.83 11.01 11.58
CA HIS A 165 11.17 10.38 10.31
C HIS A 165 12.48 10.95 9.77
N VAL A 166 13.32 10.12 9.17
CA VAL A 166 14.54 10.57 8.48
C VAL A 166 14.26 10.71 6.99
N ASP A 167 14.26 11.92 6.50
CA ASP A 167 14.04 12.19 5.07
C ASP A 167 15.14 11.53 4.22
N PRO A 168 14.77 10.67 3.25
CA PRO A 168 15.76 9.91 2.48
C PRO A 168 16.63 10.80 1.57
N VAL A 169 16.17 11.99 1.22
CA VAL A 169 16.90 12.92 0.34
C VAL A 169 17.86 13.80 1.14
N SER A 170 17.35 14.51 2.14
CA SER A 170 18.13 15.46 2.93
C SER A 170 18.92 14.81 4.05
N LYS A 171 18.60 13.57 4.43
CA LYS A 171 19.13 12.85 5.60
C LYS A 171 18.89 13.58 6.93
N GLN A 172 17.98 14.53 6.94
CA GLN A 172 17.58 15.26 8.14
C GLN A 172 16.38 14.59 8.81
N GLU A 173 16.32 14.70 10.10
CA GLU A 173 15.14 14.33 10.86
C GLU A 173 14.02 15.34 10.59
N ILE A 174 12.87 14.85 10.18
CA ILE A 174 11.66 15.63 9.92
C ILE A 174 10.53 15.08 10.79
N GLU A 175 9.55 15.91 11.05
CA GLU A 175 8.38 15.48 11.83
C GLU A 175 7.21 15.16 10.90
N ALA A 176 6.57 14.00 11.10
CA ALA A 176 5.35 13.66 10.38
C ALA A 176 4.27 14.72 10.64
N GLN A 177 3.59 15.17 9.60
CA GLN A 177 2.54 16.18 9.72
C GLN A 177 1.30 15.61 10.41
N LYS A 178 0.98 14.35 10.12
CA LYS A 178 -0.21 13.68 10.62
C LYS A 178 0.01 12.18 10.76
N ILE A 179 -0.67 11.59 11.73
CA ILE A 179 -0.83 10.15 11.89
C ILE A 179 -2.29 9.80 11.66
N ILE A 180 -2.56 8.75 10.90
CA ILE A 180 -3.90 8.25 10.64
C ILE A 180 -3.99 6.82 11.16
N LEU A 181 -4.86 6.60 12.13
CA LEU A 181 -5.14 5.29 12.70
C LEU A 181 -6.28 4.65 11.91
N VAL A 182 -6.04 3.51 11.29
CA VAL A 182 -7.04 2.83 10.46
C VAL A 182 -7.34 1.47 11.07
N ARG A 183 -8.56 1.31 11.57
CA ARG A 183 -9.09 0.04 12.06
C ARG A 183 -10.08 -0.54 11.06
N ASN A 184 -10.00 -1.83 10.79
CA ASN A 184 -11.03 -2.50 10.03
C ASN A 184 -12.23 -2.89 10.92
N ILE A 185 -13.39 -3.11 10.31
CA ILE A 185 -14.63 -3.50 11.01
C ILE A 185 -14.71 -5.00 11.31
N SER A 186 -13.65 -5.79 11.04
CA SER A 186 -13.65 -7.20 11.40
C SER A 186 -13.72 -7.43 12.91
N GLU A 187 -14.09 -8.63 13.31
CA GLU A 187 -14.06 -9.04 14.73
C GLU A 187 -12.66 -8.95 15.33
N GLU A 188 -11.63 -9.17 14.52
CA GLU A 188 -10.24 -9.03 14.94
C GLU A 188 -9.85 -7.58 15.20
N GLY A 189 -10.45 -6.62 14.50
CA GLY A 189 -10.15 -5.21 14.66
C GLY A 189 -8.70 -4.86 14.34
N ASN A 190 -8.19 -5.34 13.22
CA ASN A 190 -6.82 -5.11 12.79
C ASN A 190 -6.55 -3.61 12.62
N LEU A 191 -5.39 -3.18 13.09
CA LEU A 191 -4.94 -1.79 13.04
C LEU A 191 -3.75 -1.65 12.09
N LEU A 192 -3.81 -0.66 11.21
CA LEU A 192 -2.66 -0.10 10.55
C LEU A 192 -2.56 1.41 10.81
N ILE A 193 -1.38 1.97 10.62
CA ILE A 193 -1.13 3.39 10.84
C ILE A 193 -0.55 3.98 9.56
N ILE A 194 -1.08 5.12 9.10
CA ILE A 194 -0.51 5.84 7.98
C ILE A 194 0.21 7.07 8.53
N LYS A 195 1.51 7.11 8.34
CA LYS A 195 2.34 8.28 8.64
C LYS A 195 2.31 9.21 7.43
N VAL A 196 1.76 10.41 7.62
CA VAL A 196 1.71 11.44 6.58
C VAL A 196 2.83 12.43 6.84
N LEU A 197 3.74 12.52 5.90
CA LEU A 197 4.85 13.47 5.92
C LEU A 197 4.46 14.75 5.18
N GLN A 198 5.30 15.27 4.33
CA GLN A 198 4.98 16.45 3.53
C GLN A 198 4.36 16.09 2.19
N ASP A 199 3.44 16.90 1.72
CA ASP A 199 2.80 16.77 0.41
C ASP A 199 2.08 15.41 0.20
N TRP A 200 2.62 14.59 -0.68
CA TRP A 200 2.13 13.24 -1.00
C TRP A 200 2.86 12.12 -0.27
N ARG A 201 3.87 12.44 0.52
CA ARG A 201 4.74 11.46 1.14
C ARG A 201 4.02 10.76 2.28
N VAL A 202 3.85 9.47 2.14
CA VAL A 202 3.20 8.62 3.15
C VAL A 202 4.00 7.34 3.37
N GLU A 203 3.87 6.79 4.56
CA GLU A 203 4.37 5.46 4.91
C GLU A 203 3.24 4.70 5.59
N VAL A 204 2.99 3.46 5.16
CA VAL A 204 2.02 2.56 5.79
C VAL A 204 2.75 1.70 6.82
N LEU A 205 2.36 1.85 8.08
CA LEU A 205 2.89 1.06 9.17
C LEU A 205 1.93 -0.10 9.46
N THR A 206 2.36 -1.32 9.17
CA THR A 206 1.64 -2.52 9.57
C THR A 206 1.88 -2.79 11.04
N THR A 207 0.85 -3.26 11.75
CA THR A 207 0.94 -3.53 13.18
C THR A 207 0.40 -4.93 13.53
N ASN A 208 0.76 -5.42 14.69
CA ASN A 208 0.18 -6.63 15.29
C ASN A 208 -0.87 -6.29 16.36
N ILE A 209 -1.43 -5.07 16.31
CA ILE A 209 -2.41 -4.61 17.27
C ILE A 209 -3.80 -4.97 16.75
N HIS A 210 -4.56 -5.67 17.59
CA HIS A 210 -5.97 -5.92 17.40
C HIS A 210 -6.76 -5.04 18.38
N VAL A 211 -7.49 -4.08 17.87
CA VAL A 211 -8.33 -3.20 18.70
C VAL A 211 -9.70 -3.87 18.88
N SER A 212 -9.70 -4.98 19.62
CA SER A 212 -10.85 -5.84 19.87
C SER A 212 -10.58 -6.70 21.10
N THR A 213 -11.57 -7.51 21.50
CA THR A 213 -11.41 -8.54 22.55
C THR A 213 -10.85 -9.85 21.99
N TYR A 214 -10.69 -9.95 20.69
CA TYR A 214 -10.14 -11.13 20.00
C TYR A 214 -8.61 -11.21 20.17
N ASN A 215 -8.16 -11.28 21.42
CA ASN A 215 -6.77 -11.17 21.80
C ASN A 215 -6.39 -12.25 22.84
N GLY A 216 -5.26 -12.91 22.64
CA GLY A 216 -4.57 -13.63 23.72
C GLY A 216 -3.90 -12.65 24.69
N VAL A 217 -3.23 -13.19 25.73
CA VAL A 217 -2.57 -12.38 26.78
C VAL A 217 -1.61 -11.33 26.20
N GLY A 218 -0.83 -11.69 25.18
CA GLY A 218 0.11 -10.78 24.52
C GLY A 218 -0.61 -9.64 23.79
N GLY A 219 -1.72 -9.94 23.10
CA GLY A 219 -2.53 -8.95 22.41
C GLY A 219 -3.23 -7.97 23.37
N GLN A 220 -3.65 -8.45 24.55
CA GLN A 220 -4.20 -7.57 25.57
C GLN A 220 -3.16 -6.53 26.06
N ASN A 221 -1.91 -6.94 26.28
CA ASN A 221 -0.84 -6.01 26.64
C ASN A 221 -0.59 -4.96 25.56
N MET A 222 -0.67 -5.35 24.28
CA MET A 222 -0.55 -4.40 23.16
C MET A 222 -1.75 -3.44 23.13
N LEU A 223 -2.97 -3.92 23.32
CA LEU A 223 -4.18 -3.08 23.41
C LEU A 223 -4.09 -2.10 24.59
N GLU A 224 -3.61 -2.53 25.76
CA GLU A 224 -3.39 -1.67 26.90
C GLU A 224 -2.35 -0.57 26.61
N SER A 225 -1.24 -0.93 25.95
CA SER A 225 -0.21 0.05 25.54
C SER A 225 -0.74 1.02 24.49
N PHE A 226 -1.56 0.54 23.57
CA PHE A 226 -2.21 1.36 22.56
C PHE A 226 -3.23 2.33 23.18
N ALA A 227 -3.99 1.90 24.18
CA ALA A 227 -4.90 2.78 24.91
C ALA A 227 -4.15 3.93 25.63
N ARG A 228 -2.99 3.63 26.24
CA ARG A 228 -2.13 4.66 26.85
C ARG A 228 -1.60 5.63 25.79
N LEU A 229 -1.18 5.12 24.64
CA LEU A 229 -0.75 5.96 23.51
C LEU A 229 -1.87 6.89 23.05
N CYS A 230 -3.08 6.38 22.78
CA CYS A 230 -4.22 7.18 22.36
C CYS A 230 -4.58 8.25 23.41
N SER A 231 -4.61 7.88 24.70
CA SER A 231 -4.84 8.83 25.79
C SER A 231 -3.80 9.96 25.81
N GLN A 232 -2.53 9.65 25.59
CA GLN A 232 -1.47 10.67 25.58
C GLN A 232 -1.53 11.55 24.32
N LEU A 233 -1.83 10.98 23.15
CA LEU A 233 -2.06 11.74 21.93
C LEU A 233 -3.23 12.72 22.09
N TYR A 234 -4.33 12.27 22.69
CA TYR A 234 -5.53 13.09 22.92
C TYR A 234 -5.28 14.24 23.91
N LYS A 235 -4.57 13.98 25.01
CA LYS A 235 -4.26 15.00 26.04
C LYS A 235 -3.28 16.06 25.57
N SER A 236 -2.54 15.81 24.52
CA SER A 236 -1.59 16.77 23.94
C SER A 236 -2.21 17.54 22.79
N THR A 237 -2.43 18.84 22.95
CA THR A 237 -2.93 19.70 21.87
C THR A 237 -2.10 19.58 20.59
N LYS A 238 -0.79 19.36 20.72
CA LYS A 238 0.13 19.17 19.59
C LYS A 238 -0.24 17.93 18.77
N TYR A 239 -0.57 16.84 19.41
CA TYR A 239 -0.80 15.54 18.73
C TYR A 239 -2.28 15.32 18.40
N LEU A 240 -3.20 15.84 19.20
CA LEU A 240 -4.64 15.75 18.96
C LEU A 240 -5.01 16.28 17.56
N THR A 241 -4.51 17.46 17.19
CA THR A 241 -4.80 18.08 15.89
C THR A 241 -4.09 17.39 14.72
N ARG A 242 -3.17 16.49 15.02
CA ARG A 242 -2.34 15.76 14.05
C ARG A 242 -2.66 14.26 13.99
N THR A 243 -3.66 13.80 14.74
CA THR A 243 -4.11 12.42 14.74
C THR A 243 -5.53 12.34 14.22
N ASN A 244 -5.74 11.54 13.20
CA ASN A 244 -7.07 11.19 12.67
C ASN A 244 -7.27 9.69 12.79
N ALA A 245 -8.52 9.25 12.77
CA ALA A 245 -8.80 7.82 12.63
C ALA A 245 -9.90 7.54 11.61
N TYR A 246 -9.90 6.31 11.13
CA TYR A 246 -10.93 5.75 10.26
C TYR A 246 -11.34 4.38 10.77
N LEU A 247 -12.61 4.07 10.57
CA LEU A 247 -13.18 2.74 10.75
C LEU A 247 -13.70 2.32 9.39
N ILE A 248 -13.06 1.33 8.76
CA ILE A 248 -13.29 0.98 7.36
C ILE A 248 -13.60 -0.52 7.19
N ASN A 249 -14.23 -0.86 6.07
CA ASN A 249 -14.49 -2.25 5.74
C ASN A 249 -13.19 -3.02 5.39
N ASN A 250 -13.27 -4.35 5.42
CA ASN A 250 -12.11 -5.21 5.20
C ASN A 250 -11.55 -5.07 3.78
N GLU A 251 -12.40 -4.87 2.75
CA GLU A 251 -11.94 -4.72 1.38
C GLU A 251 -11.04 -3.49 1.21
N LEU A 252 -11.45 -2.35 1.78
CA LEU A 252 -10.67 -1.12 1.73
C LEU A 252 -9.39 -1.23 2.58
N PHE A 253 -9.48 -1.90 3.73
CA PHE A 253 -8.32 -2.16 4.58
C PHE A 253 -7.25 -2.98 3.84
N GLU A 254 -7.65 -4.06 3.19
CA GLU A 254 -6.75 -4.89 2.39
C GLU A 254 -6.13 -4.10 1.22
N LYS A 255 -6.91 -3.25 0.54
CA LYS A 255 -6.37 -2.36 -0.49
C LYS A 255 -5.29 -1.40 0.02
N ILE A 256 -5.46 -0.87 1.24
CA ILE A 256 -4.40 -0.03 1.84
C ILE A 256 -3.18 -0.88 2.20
N LEU A 257 -3.41 -2.10 2.69
CA LEU A 257 -2.34 -3.01 3.11
C LEU A 257 -1.47 -3.49 1.94
N THR A 258 -2.05 -3.63 0.72
CA THR A 258 -1.27 -4.00 -0.47
C THR A 258 -0.28 -2.93 -0.92
N CYS A 259 -0.43 -1.68 -0.47
CA CYS A 259 0.46 -0.56 -0.84
C CYS A 259 0.59 -0.30 -2.36
N GLU A 260 -0.37 -0.79 -3.16
CA GLU A 260 -0.41 -0.56 -4.61
C GLU A 260 -1.06 0.76 -4.98
N GLU A 261 -2.03 1.20 -4.17
CA GLU A 261 -2.74 2.47 -4.34
C GLU A 261 -2.37 3.47 -3.24
N HIS A 262 -2.50 4.75 -3.55
CA HIS A 262 -2.16 5.78 -2.56
C HIS A 262 -3.19 5.81 -1.42
N PRO A 263 -2.82 5.57 -0.15
CA PRO A 263 -3.76 5.40 0.96
C PRO A 263 -4.66 6.62 1.18
N LEU A 264 -4.15 7.85 0.95
CA LEU A 264 -4.96 9.06 1.05
C LEU A 264 -6.00 9.18 -0.08
N ALA A 265 -5.76 8.56 -1.24
CA ALA A 265 -6.74 8.50 -2.31
C ALA A 265 -7.87 7.53 -1.95
N LEU A 266 -7.53 6.39 -1.39
CA LEU A 266 -8.47 5.38 -0.91
C LEU A 266 -9.37 5.93 0.20
N LEU A 267 -8.79 6.66 1.16
CA LEU A 267 -9.53 7.25 2.29
C LEU A 267 -10.31 8.53 1.92
N LYS A 268 -10.17 9.07 0.70
CA LYS A 268 -10.78 10.36 0.32
C LYS A 268 -12.31 10.39 0.44
N LYS A 269 -12.96 9.25 0.28
CA LYS A 269 -14.42 9.12 0.34
C LYS A 269 -14.92 8.68 1.72
N GLU A 270 -14.01 8.31 2.61
CA GLU A 270 -14.35 7.82 3.92
C GLU A 270 -14.47 8.97 4.93
N HIS A 271 -15.30 8.77 5.93
CA HIS A 271 -15.45 9.71 7.02
C HIS A 271 -14.46 9.40 8.14
N THR A 272 -13.86 10.45 8.69
CA THR A 272 -13.05 10.33 9.90
C THR A 272 -13.91 9.86 11.06
N SER A 273 -13.33 9.03 11.91
CA SER A 273 -13.98 8.49 13.09
C SER A 273 -13.24 8.90 14.36
N ILE A 274 -13.96 9.11 15.43
CA ILE A 274 -13.42 9.51 16.75
C ILE A 274 -13.22 8.32 17.69
N TRP A 275 -13.32 7.08 17.20
CA TRP A 275 -13.20 5.89 18.02
C TRP A 275 -11.93 5.86 18.88
N TRP A 276 -10.82 6.36 18.39
CA TRP A 276 -9.52 6.39 19.06
C TRP A 276 -9.50 7.37 20.26
N GLU A 277 -10.41 8.34 20.29
CA GLU A 277 -10.58 9.31 21.37
C GLU A 277 -11.43 8.75 22.52
N ALA A 278 -12.38 7.89 22.18
CA ALA A 278 -13.43 7.45 23.08
C ALA A 278 -13.20 6.07 23.71
N PHE A 279 -12.51 5.15 23.06
CA PHE A 279 -12.46 3.76 23.52
C PHE A 279 -11.72 3.55 24.85
N TRP A 280 -10.92 4.49 25.28
CA TRP A 280 -10.18 4.49 26.54
C TRP A 280 -10.77 5.44 27.60
N ASP A 281 -11.76 6.26 27.26
CA ASP A 281 -12.35 7.25 28.17
C ASP A 281 -13.70 6.78 28.72
N ALA A 282 -13.75 6.53 30.02
CA ALA A 282 -14.97 6.10 30.71
C ALA A 282 -16.09 7.15 30.69
N THR A 283 -15.77 8.43 30.54
CA THR A 283 -16.74 9.54 30.63
C THR A 283 -17.47 9.80 29.33
N ASP A 284 -16.82 9.48 28.18
CA ASP A 284 -17.34 9.78 26.84
C ASP A 284 -18.08 8.60 26.19
N SER A 285 -17.96 7.41 26.79
CA SER A 285 -18.47 6.15 26.25
C SER A 285 -19.98 6.15 25.94
N ASN A 286 -20.79 7.02 26.57
CA ASN A 286 -22.24 7.02 26.37
C ASN A 286 -22.73 7.85 25.17
N ASN A 287 -21.99 8.85 24.70
CA ASN A 287 -22.41 9.71 23.59
C ASN A 287 -21.86 9.27 22.24
N VAL A 288 -20.65 8.74 22.21
CA VAL A 288 -19.96 8.25 21.00
C VAL A 288 -20.41 6.84 20.63
N ARG A 289 -20.94 6.12 21.58
CA ARG A 289 -21.31 4.70 21.50
C ARG A 289 -22.30 4.33 20.39
N LYS A 290 -23.20 5.24 20.02
CA LYS A 290 -24.25 4.94 19.04
C LYS A 290 -23.72 4.77 17.62
N ASP A 291 -22.64 5.47 17.26
CA ASP A 291 -22.12 5.50 15.91
C ASP A 291 -21.25 4.28 15.57
N PHE A 292 -20.80 3.52 16.58
CA PHE A 292 -19.89 2.37 16.39
C PHE A 292 -20.53 1.01 16.67
N LEU A 293 -21.62 0.94 17.46
CA LEU A 293 -22.22 -0.32 17.90
C LEU A 293 -22.69 -1.21 16.75
N ASP A 294 -23.16 -0.62 15.67
CA ASP A 294 -23.64 -1.38 14.51
C ASP A 294 -22.52 -2.08 13.74
N VAL A 295 -21.27 -1.61 13.89
CA VAL A 295 -20.11 -2.08 13.14
C VAL A 295 -18.96 -2.59 14.01
N TRP A 296 -19.06 -2.39 15.33
CA TRP A 296 -18.05 -2.81 16.31
C TRP A 296 -18.71 -3.48 17.52
N HIS A 297 -19.04 -4.76 17.36
CA HIS A 297 -19.87 -5.51 18.32
C HIS A 297 -19.27 -5.68 19.72
N ASP A 298 -17.94 -5.76 19.85
CA ASP A 298 -17.24 -5.90 21.12
C ASP A 298 -16.69 -4.58 21.70
N TRP A 299 -17.23 -3.43 21.26
CA TRP A 299 -16.81 -2.10 21.72
C TRP A 299 -16.77 -1.98 23.24
N ASP A 300 -17.81 -2.41 23.95
CA ASP A 300 -17.90 -2.27 25.41
C ASP A 300 -16.81 -3.04 26.14
N GLN A 301 -16.54 -4.26 25.70
CA GLN A 301 -15.50 -5.09 26.29
C GLN A 301 -14.11 -4.55 25.96
N THR A 302 -13.90 -4.14 24.71
CA THR A 302 -12.63 -3.52 24.26
C THR A 302 -12.35 -2.25 25.03
N SER A 303 -13.36 -1.36 25.18
CA SER A 303 -13.25 -0.14 25.99
C SER A 303 -12.98 -0.45 27.46
N SER A 304 -13.62 -1.45 28.02
CA SER A 304 -13.39 -1.85 29.42
C SER A 304 -11.92 -2.25 29.67
N ILE A 305 -11.31 -2.98 28.72
CA ILE A 305 -9.87 -3.33 28.81
C ILE A 305 -9.02 -2.07 28.78
N ALA A 306 -9.30 -1.16 27.86
CA ALA A 306 -8.55 0.09 27.68
C ALA A 306 -8.66 1.02 28.92
N ILE A 307 -9.86 1.18 29.46
CA ILE A 307 -10.13 1.99 30.66
C ILE A 307 -9.42 1.42 31.89
N ASN A 308 -9.50 0.08 32.06
CA ASN A 308 -8.83 -0.59 33.16
C ASN A 308 -7.29 -0.44 33.09
N ALA A 309 -6.73 -0.44 31.87
CA ALA A 309 -5.30 -0.21 31.68
C ALA A 309 -4.84 1.17 32.17
N LEU A 310 -5.66 2.18 31.99
CA LEU A 310 -5.37 3.55 32.44
C LEU A 310 -5.61 3.77 33.93
N SER A 311 -6.47 2.94 34.54
CA SER A 311 -6.77 2.99 35.97
C SER A 311 -5.68 2.31 36.82
N LYS A 312 -4.92 1.38 36.25
CA LYS A 312 -3.74 0.78 36.88
C LYS A 312 -2.64 1.86 36.90
N LYS A 313 -2.49 2.57 38.03
CA LYS A 313 -1.31 3.44 38.21
C LYS A 313 -0.03 2.61 38.04
N LEU A 314 0.85 3.07 37.18
CA LEU A 314 2.22 2.61 37.06
C LEU A 314 2.95 2.70 38.40
#